data_5ab8698ceced057dd3afb4dc05f79055
#
_entry.id   5ab8698ceced057dd3afb4dc05f79055
#
_cell.length_a   1.000
_cell.length_b   1.000
_cell.length_c   1.000
_cell.angle_alpha   90.00
_cell.angle_beta   90.00
_cell.angle_gamma   90.00
#
_symmetry.space_group_name_H-M   'P 1'
#
loop_
_entity.id
_entity.type
_entity.pdbx_description
1 polymer ?
#
loop_
_entity_poly.entity_id
_entity_poly.type
_entity_poly.pdbx_seq_one_letter_code
_entity_poly.pdbx_strand_id
1 'polypeptide(L)'
;MNYDIHTYWSNEDERNEALNLKKILIDNQIQTFSMVDQPIGPHPLPMFEAHVSSQRLPEIQALLIANRVNCSILVHEKTGDHMYDHTKGARWLGKPLDLNLEFLRNFHG
;
A
#
# COMPACT_ATOMS: atom_id res chain seq x y z
N MET A 1 13.92 9.33 4.42
CA MET A 1 12.88 8.41 4.93
C MET A 1 12.21 7.71 3.76
N ASN A 2 11.84 6.47 3.95
CA ASN A 2 11.13 5.69 2.93
C ASN A 2 9.71 5.42 3.36
N TYR A 3 8.86 5.17 2.37
CA TYR A 3 7.44 4.84 2.57
C TYR A 3 7.13 3.54 1.85
N ASP A 4 6.22 2.76 2.46
CA ASP A 4 5.62 1.60 1.82
C ASP A 4 4.22 1.99 1.35
N ILE A 5 3.86 1.53 0.16
CA ILE A 5 2.54 1.75 -0.42
C ILE A 5 1.94 0.38 -0.70
N HIS A 6 0.76 0.12 -0.13
CA HIS A 6 0.03 -1.13 -0.34
C HIS A 6 -1.25 -0.85 -1.10
N THR A 7 -1.42 -1.48 -2.24
CA THR A 7 -2.63 -1.37 -3.07
C THR A 7 -3.45 -2.64 -2.90
N TYR A 8 -4.70 -2.50 -2.46
CA TYR A 8 -5.58 -3.62 -2.12
C TYR A 8 -6.68 -3.81 -3.15
N TRP A 9 -7.12 -5.07 -3.29
CA TRP A 9 -8.29 -5.38 -4.12
C TRP A 9 -9.15 -6.42 -3.43
N SER A 10 -10.49 -6.37 -3.69
CA SER A 10 -11.46 -7.29 -3.11
C SER A 10 -12.21 -8.13 -4.14
N ASN A 11 -11.97 -7.87 -5.43
CA ASN A 11 -12.62 -8.59 -6.53
C ASN A 11 -11.75 -8.49 -7.79
N GLU A 12 -12.18 -9.17 -8.85
CA GLU A 12 -11.40 -9.24 -10.09
C GLU A 12 -11.24 -7.88 -10.78
N ASP A 13 -12.29 -7.05 -10.77
CA ASP A 13 -12.22 -5.72 -11.38
C ASP A 13 -11.20 -4.84 -10.65
N GLU A 14 -11.18 -4.89 -9.33
CA GLU A 14 -10.19 -4.16 -8.53
C GLU A 14 -8.78 -4.73 -8.71
N ARG A 15 -8.67 -6.05 -8.91
CA ARG A 15 -7.36 -6.64 -9.20
C ARG A 15 -6.80 -6.14 -10.51
N ASN A 16 -7.65 -6.02 -11.52
CA ASN A 16 -7.25 -5.46 -12.81
C ASN A 16 -6.83 -3.98 -12.67
N GLU A 17 -7.55 -3.22 -11.86
CA GLU A 17 -7.16 -1.85 -11.53
C GLU A 17 -5.80 -1.83 -10.83
N ALA A 18 -5.57 -2.73 -9.86
CA ALA A 18 -4.29 -2.82 -9.15
C ALA A 18 -3.13 -3.14 -10.10
N LEU A 19 -3.35 -4.02 -11.07
CA LEU A 19 -2.34 -4.31 -12.10
C LEU A 19 -2.00 -3.07 -12.92
N ASN A 20 -3.01 -2.27 -13.27
CA ASN A 20 -2.79 -1.02 -14.00
C ASN A 20 -2.01 -0.01 -13.15
N LEU A 21 -2.35 0.12 -11.87
CA LEU A 21 -1.63 1.00 -10.95
C LEU A 21 -0.17 0.54 -10.79
N LYS A 22 0.05 -0.77 -10.70
CA LYS A 22 1.39 -1.33 -10.63
C LYS A 22 2.21 -0.97 -11.86
N LYS A 23 1.61 -1.08 -13.05
CA LYS A 23 2.28 -0.71 -14.30
C LYS A 23 2.66 0.77 -14.31
N ILE A 24 1.76 1.64 -13.86
CA ILE A 24 2.03 3.06 -13.76
C ILE A 24 3.24 3.33 -12.85
N LEU A 25 3.30 2.65 -11.71
CA LEU A 25 4.43 2.78 -10.78
C LEU A 25 5.73 2.31 -11.43
N ILE A 26 5.71 1.17 -12.10
CA ILE A 26 6.88 0.63 -12.82
C ILE A 26 7.35 1.61 -13.89
N ASP A 27 6.43 2.17 -14.65
CA ASP A 27 6.75 3.15 -15.72
C ASP A 27 7.38 4.44 -15.14
N ASN A 28 7.16 4.70 -13.87
CA ASN A 28 7.74 5.84 -13.15
C ASN A 28 8.94 5.44 -12.29
N GLN A 29 9.55 4.29 -12.57
CA GLN A 29 10.75 3.78 -11.89
C GLN A 29 10.56 3.59 -10.38
N ILE A 30 9.38 3.18 -9.95
CA ILE A 30 9.11 2.83 -8.56
C ILE A 30 9.29 1.32 -8.39
N GLN A 31 9.99 0.93 -7.33
CA GLN A 31 10.15 -0.47 -6.97
C GLN A 31 8.81 -1.05 -6.53
N THR A 32 8.38 -2.12 -7.21
CA THR A 32 7.15 -2.84 -6.86
C THR A 32 7.47 -4.30 -6.59
N PHE A 33 6.58 -4.96 -5.85
CA PHE A 33 6.72 -6.38 -5.51
C PHE A 33 5.58 -7.17 -6.10
N SER A 34 5.66 -8.50 -6.02
CA SER A 34 4.67 -9.40 -6.61
C SER A 34 3.27 -9.18 -6.04
N MET A 35 2.27 -9.49 -6.86
CA MET A 35 0.88 -9.52 -6.40
C MET A 35 0.71 -10.65 -5.38
N VAL A 36 0.12 -10.33 -4.23
CA VAL A 36 -0.16 -11.30 -3.16
C VAL A 36 -1.66 -11.53 -3.14
N ASP A 37 -2.10 -12.68 -3.65
CA ASP A 37 -3.51 -12.95 -3.93
C ASP A 37 -4.31 -13.46 -2.72
N GLN A 38 -3.82 -13.23 -1.50
CA GLN A 38 -4.53 -13.56 -0.27
C GLN A 38 -4.07 -12.63 0.84
N PRO A 39 -4.90 -12.41 1.88
CA PRO A 39 -4.49 -11.60 3.03
C PRO A 39 -3.21 -12.11 3.67
N ILE A 40 -2.32 -11.20 4.06
CA ILE A 40 -1.04 -11.53 4.68
C ILE A 40 -0.68 -10.47 5.73
N GLY A 41 -0.11 -10.89 6.86
CA GLY A 41 0.32 -9.99 7.91
C GLY A 41 -0.85 -9.15 8.45
N PRO A 42 -0.67 -7.83 8.60
CA PRO A 42 -1.75 -6.93 9.05
C PRO A 42 -2.76 -6.60 7.96
N HIS A 43 -2.52 -7.07 6.72
CA HIS A 43 -3.33 -6.68 5.56
C HIS A 43 -4.60 -7.53 5.46
N PRO A 44 -5.80 -6.89 5.42
CA PRO A 44 -7.07 -7.63 5.44
C PRO A 44 -7.49 -8.17 4.07
N LEU A 45 -6.83 -7.75 2.99
CA LEU A 45 -7.16 -8.11 1.61
C LEU A 45 -5.90 -8.48 0.85
N PRO A 46 -6.04 -9.15 -0.31
CA PRO A 46 -4.96 -9.24 -1.28
C PRO A 46 -4.39 -7.88 -1.62
N MET A 47 -3.09 -7.80 -1.88
CA MET A 47 -2.42 -6.52 -2.13
C MET A 47 -1.11 -6.70 -2.89
N PHE A 48 -0.55 -5.59 -3.39
CA PHE A 48 0.86 -5.54 -3.73
C PHE A 48 1.51 -4.34 -3.03
N GLU A 49 2.81 -4.43 -2.81
CA GLU A 49 3.59 -3.42 -2.12
C GLU A 49 4.50 -2.69 -3.11
N ALA A 50 4.73 -1.40 -2.86
CA ALA A 50 5.73 -0.61 -3.54
C ALA A 50 6.52 0.20 -2.51
N HIS A 51 7.77 0.52 -2.83
CA HIS A 51 8.62 1.36 -1.99
C HIS A 51 8.89 2.68 -2.68
N VAL A 52 8.76 3.77 -1.93
CA VAL A 52 8.94 5.13 -2.44
C VAL A 52 9.76 5.95 -1.46
N SER A 53 10.69 6.77 -1.95
CA SER A 53 11.42 7.70 -1.12
C SER A 53 10.53 8.88 -0.73
N SER A 54 10.84 9.52 0.41
CA SER A 54 10.11 10.72 0.84
C SER A 54 10.18 11.85 -0.19
N GLN A 55 11.27 11.90 -0.95
CA GLN A 55 11.45 12.93 -1.98
C GLN A 55 10.46 12.77 -3.14
N ARG A 56 10.15 11.53 -3.50
CA ARG A 56 9.22 11.25 -4.60
C ARG A 56 7.78 11.04 -4.16
N LEU A 57 7.53 10.95 -2.87
CA LEU A 57 6.19 10.63 -2.35
C LEU A 57 5.11 11.59 -2.84
N PRO A 58 5.29 12.92 -2.83
CA PRO A 58 4.23 13.82 -3.30
C PRO A 58 3.81 13.56 -4.75
N GLU A 59 4.77 13.39 -5.66
CA GLU A 59 4.46 13.12 -7.07
C GLU A 59 3.77 11.77 -7.27
N ILE A 60 4.22 10.75 -6.54
CA ILE A 60 3.66 9.41 -6.65
C ILE A 60 2.25 9.35 -6.05
N GLN A 61 2.01 10.01 -4.92
CA GLN A 61 0.66 10.11 -4.36
C GLN A 61 -0.30 10.79 -5.32
N ALA A 62 0.12 11.90 -5.93
CA ALA A 62 -0.71 12.60 -6.91
C ALA A 62 -1.04 11.70 -8.10
N LEU A 63 -0.08 10.92 -8.56
CA LEU A 63 -0.26 9.99 -9.66
C LEU A 63 -1.26 8.88 -9.31
N LEU A 64 -1.16 8.33 -8.10
CA LEU A 64 -2.08 7.30 -7.63
C LEU A 64 -3.50 7.86 -7.45
N ILE A 65 -3.63 9.04 -6.85
CA ILE A 65 -4.93 9.71 -6.68
C ILE A 65 -5.60 9.94 -8.04
N ALA A 66 -4.83 10.36 -9.04
CA ALA A 66 -5.37 10.63 -10.38
C ALA A 66 -5.83 9.37 -11.11
N ASN A 67 -5.27 8.20 -10.78
CA ASN A 67 -5.50 6.97 -11.55
C ASN A 67 -6.30 5.90 -10.81
N ARG A 68 -6.44 6.01 -9.48
CA ARG A 68 -7.23 5.02 -8.73
C ARG A 68 -8.73 5.23 -8.96
N VAL A 69 -9.48 4.15 -8.92
CA VAL A 69 -10.95 4.15 -9.02
C VAL A 69 -11.55 3.59 -7.74
N ASN A 70 -11.38 2.29 -7.48
CA ASN A 70 -11.98 1.60 -6.32
C ASN A 70 -10.97 1.01 -5.35
N CYS A 71 -9.74 0.77 -5.77
CA CYS A 71 -8.72 0.19 -4.88
C CYS A 71 -8.45 1.11 -3.69
N SER A 72 -8.41 0.54 -2.50
CA SER A 72 -7.88 1.23 -1.32
C SER A 72 -6.36 1.18 -1.37
N ILE A 73 -5.71 2.28 -1.02
CA ILE A 73 -4.25 2.36 -1.00
C ILE A 73 -3.81 2.87 0.36
N LEU A 74 -2.93 2.11 1.02
CA LEU A 74 -2.31 2.50 2.28
C LEU A 74 -0.92 3.06 1.99
N VAL A 75 -0.64 4.26 2.49
CA VAL A 75 0.69 4.87 2.44
C VAL A 75 1.19 5.00 3.86
N HIS A 76 2.28 4.32 4.21
CA HIS A 76 2.79 4.42 5.57
C HIS A 76 4.29 4.63 5.62
N GLU A 77 4.74 5.31 6.69
CA GLU A 77 6.16 5.48 6.97
C GLU A 77 6.80 4.12 7.24
N LYS A 78 8.10 4.06 7.05
CA LYS A 78 8.90 2.87 7.32
C LYS A 78 9.98 3.24 8.35
N THR A 79 9.55 3.29 9.62
CA THR A 79 10.42 3.73 10.73
C THR A 79 11.07 2.58 11.49
N GLY A 80 10.54 1.34 11.33
CA GLY A 80 10.92 0.19 12.14
C GLY A 80 9.96 -0.08 13.29
N ASP A 81 9.11 0.89 13.65
CA ASP A 81 8.02 0.71 14.61
C ASP A 81 6.75 0.34 13.83
N HIS A 82 6.49 -0.95 13.73
CA HIS A 82 5.40 -1.47 12.89
C HIS A 82 4.03 -0.96 13.33
N MET A 83 3.79 -0.83 14.63
CA MET A 83 2.50 -0.32 15.13
C MET A 83 2.31 1.15 14.76
N TYR A 84 3.33 1.97 14.96
CA TYR A 84 3.28 3.38 14.56
C TYR A 84 3.07 3.51 13.05
N ASP A 85 3.84 2.75 12.26
CA ASP A 85 3.83 2.83 10.80
C ASP A 85 2.45 2.51 10.24
N HIS A 86 1.70 1.59 10.86
CA HIS A 86 0.38 1.17 10.41
C HIS A 86 -0.78 1.90 11.09
N THR A 87 -0.49 2.85 11.96
CA THR A 87 -1.50 3.67 12.66
C THR A 87 -1.24 5.15 12.43
N LYS A 88 -0.45 5.80 13.30
CA LYS A 88 -0.18 7.25 13.20
C LYS A 88 0.67 7.61 11.98
N GLY A 89 1.56 6.73 11.56
CA GLY A 89 2.40 6.93 10.38
C GLY A 89 1.75 6.51 9.07
N ALA A 90 0.44 6.26 9.09
CA ALA A 90 -0.30 5.74 7.93
C ALA A 90 -1.37 6.74 7.47
N ARG A 91 -1.59 6.75 6.17
CA ARG A 91 -2.72 7.46 5.56
C ARG A 91 -3.31 6.60 4.46
N TRP A 92 -4.59 6.85 4.14
CA TRP A 92 -5.31 6.09 3.12
C TRP A 92 -5.64 6.96 1.92
N LEU A 93 -5.48 6.39 0.74
CA LEU A 93 -6.05 6.93 -0.49
C LEU A 93 -7.27 6.05 -0.81
N GLY A 94 -8.43 6.68 -0.94
CA GLY A 94 -9.69 5.96 -1.07
C GLY A 94 -10.24 5.49 0.27
N LYS A 95 -11.00 4.39 0.25
CA LYS A 95 -11.66 3.87 1.46
C LYS A 95 -10.66 3.26 2.44
N PRO A 96 -10.62 3.71 3.69
CA PRO A 96 -9.81 3.05 4.71
C PRO A 96 -10.27 1.62 4.96
N LEU A 97 -9.32 0.73 5.25
CA LEU A 97 -9.60 -0.65 5.62
C LEU A 97 -9.19 -0.89 7.08
N ASP A 98 -9.80 -1.89 7.71
CA ASP A 98 -9.43 -2.28 9.06
C ASP A 98 -8.22 -3.22 9.01
N LEU A 99 -7.05 -2.70 9.36
CA LEU A 99 -5.83 -3.51 9.43
C LEU A 99 -5.91 -4.46 10.63
N ASN A 100 -5.28 -5.63 10.50
CA ASN A 100 -5.19 -6.59 11.60
C ASN A 100 -4.07 -6.16 12.56
N LEU A 101 -4.40 -5.23 13.46
CA LEU A 101 -3.43 -4.69 14.43
C LEU A 101 -2.99 -5.74 15.45
N GLU A 102 -3.80 -6.77 15.69
CA GLU A 102 -3.44 -7.88 16.58
C GLU A 102 -2.21 -8.61 16.05
N PHE A 103 -2.10 -8.79 14.73
CA PHE A 103 -0.90 -9.36 14.13
C PHE A 103 0.34 -8.53 14.50
N LEU A 104 0.23 -7.20 14.46
CA LEU A 104 1.37 -6.32 14.76
C LEU A 104 1.75 -6.35 16.24
N ARG A 105 0.77 -6.49 17.15
CA ARG A 105 1.04 -6.61 18.58
C ARG A 105 1.85 -7.85 18.91
N ASN A 106 1.65 -8.91 18.13
CA ASN A 106 2.34 -10.20 18.35
C ASN A 106 3.59 -10.36 17.48
N PHE A 107 3.94 -9.34 16.71
CA PHE A 107 5.10 -9.37 15.83
C PHE A 107 6.32 -8.85 16.56
N HIS A 108 7.38 -9.66 16.61
CA HIS A 108 8.63 -9.35 17.31
C HIS A 108 9.83 -9.27 16.37
N GLY A 109 9.60 -9.06 15.13
CA GLY A 109 10.65 -8.93 14.13
C GLY A 109 10.79 -7.50 13.68
#